data_6c61b7f1587bb351854bf10c94dbf9c9
#
_entry.id   6c61b7f1587bb351854bf10c94dbf9c9
#
_cell.length_a   1.000
_cell.length_b   1.000
_cell.length_c   1.000
_cell.angle_alpha   90.00
_cell.angle_beta   90.00
_cell.angle_gamma   90.00
#
_symmetry.space_group_name_H-M   'P 1'
#
loop_
_entity.id
_entity.type
_entity.pdbx_description
1 polymer ?
#
loop_
_entity_poly.entity_id
_entity_poly.type
_entity_poly.pdbx_seq_one_letter_code
_entity_poly.pdbx_strand_id
1 'polypeptide(L)'
;ASKAVGESVEKPLLYYRNNLNSLITLLELMPKYDVKGIIFSSSCTVYGQPDPEFLPVTEEAPIKKAESPYGNTKQVNEEIIQDYIKSGANIKSVILRYFNPIGSHPTSIIGEMPNGVPMNLIPYLTQAAIGIREYLTVFGDDYNTPDGSCIRDYIYVVDLAKAHVAAMARI
;
A
#
# COMPACT_ATOMS: atom_id res chain seq x y z
N ALA A 1 -4.47 -8.93 3.77
CA ALA A 1 -4.22 -7.74 4.59
C ALA A 1 -5.37 -6.75 4.45
N SER A 2 -5.69 -6.03 5.52
CA SER A 2 -6.62 -4.90 5.49
C SER A 2 -5.88 -3.67 5.00
N LYS A 3 -6.51 -2.82 4.14
CA LYS A 3 -5.81 -1.74 3.42
C LYS A 3 -6.41 -0.33 3.57
N ALA A 4 -7.59 -0.20 4.17
CA ALA A 4 -8.28 1.08 4.27
C ALA A 4 -7.71 1.93 5.42
N VAL A 5 -7.16 3.10 5.09
CA VAL A 5 -6.52 3.99 6.07
C VAL A 5 -7.52 4.46 7.13
N GLY A 6 -8.70 4.96 6.72
CA GLY A 6 -9.73 5.43 7.65
C GLY A 6 -10.23 4.34 8.60
N GLU A 7 -10.58 3.15 8.06
CA GLU A 7 -10.99 2.02 8.90
C GLU A 7 -9.90 1.61 9.90
N SER A 8 -8.62 1.76 9.54
CA SER A 8 -7.54 1.42 10.46
C SER A 8 -7.52 2.29 11.72
N VAL A 9 -7.96 3.54 11.61
CA VAL A 9 -8.08 4.47 12.75
C VAL A 9 -9.23 4.04 13.66
N GLU A 10 -10.35 3.62 13.06
CA GLU A 10 -11.53 3.15 13.81
C GLU A 10 -11.31 1.78 14.46
N LYS A 11 -10.56 0.87 13.76
CA LYS A 11 -10.38 -0.52 14.17
C LYS A 11 -8.90 -0.92 14.20
N PRO A 12 -8.04 -0.25 14.97
CA PRO A 12 -6.59 -0.46 14.92
C PRO A 12 -6.17 -1.90 15.25
N LEU A 13 -6.78 -2.52 16.24
CA LEU A 13 -6.42 -3.89 16.66
C LEU A 13 -6.72 -4.93 15.56
N LEU A 14 -7.78 -4.71 14.74
CA LEU A 14 -8.07 -5.55 13.59
C LEU A 14 -6.93 -5.49 12.57
N TYR A 15 -6.42 -4.29 12.30
CA TYR A 15 -5.33 -4.07 11.35
C TYR A 15 -4.02 -4.68 11.83
N TYR A 16 -3.63 -4.43 13.08
CA TYR A 16 -2.43 -5.05 13.65
C TYR A 16 -2.52 -6.58 13.62
N ARG A 17 -3.60 -7.14 14.14
CA ARG A 17 -3.76 -8.60 14.17
C ARG A 17 -3.74 -9.20 12.77
N ASN A 18 -4.52 -8.66 11.83
CA ASN A 18 -4.64 -9.22 10.50
C ASN A 18 -3.33 -9.05 9.69
N ASN A 19 -2.74 -7.85 9.69
CA ASN A 19 -1.62 -7.53 8.82
C ASN A 19 -0.30 -8.10 9.33
N LEU A 20 -0.06 -8.12 10.64
CA LEU A 20 1.19 -8.67 11.19
C LEU A 20 1.13 -10.19 11.24
N ASN A 21 0.07 -10.78 11.77
CA ASN A 21 -0.01 -12.23 11.90
C ASN A 21 0.03 -12.95 10.54
N SER A 22 -0.59 -12.39 9.50
CA SER A 22 -0.52 -13.00 8.17
C SER A 22 0.90 -13.03 7.61
N LEU A 23 1.71 -11.99 7.83
CA LEU A 23 3.11 -11.99 7.43
C LEU A 23 3.93 -12.99 8.26
N ILE A 24 3.80 -12.95 9.59
CA ILE A 24 4.53 -13.85 10.48
C ILE A 24 4.25 -15.31 10.11
N THR A 25 2.97 -15.66 9.93
CA THR A 25 2.59 -17.02 9.51
C THR A 25 3.24 -17.43 8.19
N LEU A 26 3.30 -16.51 7.19
CA LEU A 26 3.98 -16.79 5.93
C LEU A 26 5.48 -17.03 6.13
N LEU A 27 6.15 -16.17 6.89
CA LEU A 27 7.59 -16.32 7.17
C LEU A 27 7.91 -17.62 7.92
N GLU A 28 7.05 -18.05 8.85
CA GLU A 28 7.19 -19.33 9.55
C GLU A 28 6.98 -20.56 8.63
N LEU A 29 6.14 -20.43 7.61
CA LEU A 29 5.85 -21.50 6.67
C LEU A 29 6.87 -21.60 5.53
N MET A 30 7.47 -20.48 5.11
CA MET A 30 8.42 -20.45 3.99
C MET A 30 9.54 -21.51 4.10
N PRO A 31 10.23 -21.68 5.25
CA PRO A 31 11.26 -22.71 5.39
C PRO A 31 10.69 -24.14 5.27
N LYS A 32 9.48 -24.38 5.76
CA LYS A 32 8.83 -25.70 5.73
C LYS A 32 8.50 -26.15 4.32
N TYR A 33 8.27 -25.21 3.40
CA TYR A 33 7.93 -25.45 2.01
C TYR A 33 9.04 -25.09 1.04
N ASP A 34 10.26 -24.86 1.53
CA ASP A 34 11.45 -24.47 0.75
C ASP A 34 11.23 -23.21 -0.11
N VAL A 35 10.40 -22.28 0.35
CA VAL A 35 10.18 -20.99 -0.31
C VAL A 35 11.33 -20.06 0.03
N LYS A 36 12.07 -19.57 -0.98
CA LYS A 36 13.29 -18.79 -0.81
C LYS A 36 13.12 -17.29 -1.02
N GLY A 37 11.96 -16.84 -1.45
CA GLY A 37 11.76 -15.44 -1.77
C GLY A 37 10.37 -14.93 -1.44
N ILE A 38 10.29 -13.64 -1.09
CA ILE A 38 9.04 -12.94 -0.84
C ILE A 38 9.06 -11.56 -1.51
N ILE A 39 8.00 -11.21 -2.21
CA ILE A 39 7.75 -9.85 -2.66
C ILE A 39 6.68 -9.27 -1.74
N PHE A 40 7.06 -8.26 -0.97
CA PHE A 40 6.16 -7.63 -0.01
C PHE A 40 5.57 -6.36 -0.58
N SER A 41 4.25 -6.34 -0.69
CA SER A 41 3.48 -5.15 -1.03
C SER A 41 3.43 -4.19 0.16
N SER A 42 4.41 -3.30 0.23
CA SER A 42 4.42 -2.21 1.20
C SER A 42 3.62 -1.00 0.69
N SER A 43 3.89 0.18 1.18
CA SER A 43 3.13 1.39 0.85
C SER A 43 3.98 2.63 1.03
N CYS A 44 3.72 3.69 0.27
CA CYS A 44 4.28 5.01 0.52
C CYS A 44 3.96 5.55 1.93
N THR A 45 2.92 5.05 2.59
CA THR A 45 2.55 5.45 3.96
C THR A 45 3.63 5.16 5.00
N VAL A 46 4.65 4.35 4.66
CA VAL A 46 5.81 4.12 5.54
C VAL A 46 6.70 5.35 5.70
N TYR A 47 6.64 6.30 4.78
CA TYR A 47 7.41 7.54 4.89
C TYR A 47 6.79 8.55 5.87
N GLY A 48 5.55 8.32 6.33
CA GLY A 48 4.80 9.29 7.13
C GLY A 48 4.59 10.60 6.35
N GLN A 49 4.81 11.74 7.01
CA GLN A 49 4.83 13.06 6.36
C GLN A 49 6.29 13.46 6.09
N PRO A 50 6.78 13.36 4.85
CA PRO A 50 8.14 13.71 4.49
C PRO A 50 8.39 15.22 4.66
N ASP A 51 9.65 15.60 4.95
CA ASP A 51 10.04 17.01 4.91
C ASP A 51 10.12 17.49 3.45
N PRO A 52 9.92 18.78 3.19
CA PRO A 52 9.91 19.34 1.83
C PRO A 52 11.17 19.01 1.00
N GLU A 53 12.31 18.88 1.64
CA GLU A 53 13.60 18.56 1.00
C GLU A 53 13.67 17.13 0.44
N PHE A 54 12.77 16.23 0.90
CA PHE A 54 12.65 14.86 0.41
C PHE A 54 11.49 14.68 -0.59
N LEU A 55 10.98 15.77 -1.14
CA LEU A 55 9.96 15.74 -2.18
C LEU A 55 10.58 16.07 -3.57
N PRO A 56 10.31 15.26 -4.60
CA PRO A 56 9.52 14.01 -4.58
C PRO A 56 10.20 12.90 -3.79
N VAL A 57 9.38 12.06 -3.11
CA VAL A 57 9.87 10.99 -2.23
C VAL A 57 10.61 9.92 -3.03
N THR A 58 11.81 9.57 -2.56
CA THR A 58 12.61 8.42 -3.05
C THR A 58 12.80 7.40 -1.93
N GLU A 59 13.39 6.24 -2.25
CA GLU A 59 13.68 5.20 -1.27
C GLU A 59 14.69 5.63 -0.19
N GLU A 60 15.42 6.71 -0.43
CA GLU A 60 16.40 7.30 0.51
C GLU A 60 15.73 8.24 1.53
N ALA A 61 14.47 8.61 1.32
CA ALA A 61 13.75 9.45 2.25
C ALA A 61 13.61 8.77 3.62
N PRO A 62 13.81 9.52 4.73
CA PRO A 62 13.68 8.95 6.07
C PRO A 62 12.29 8.39 6.33
N ILE A 63 12.24 7.21 6.95
CA ILE A 63 10.99 6.66 7.48
C ILE A 63 10.63 7.43 8.74
N LYS A 64 9.50 8.13 8.70
CA LYS A 64 8.93 8.85 9.84
C LYS A 64 7.79 8.07 10.47
N LYS A 65 7.29 8.56 11.60
CA LYS A 65 6.11 7.99 12.25
C LYS A 65 4.95 7.92 11.26
N ALA A 66 4.36 6.75 11.12
CA ALA A 66 3.20 6.56 10.27
C ALA A 66 2.00 7.36 10.77
N GLU A 67 1.26 7.97 9.85
CA GLU A 67 0.07 8.78 10.14
C GLU A 67 -1.17 7.94 10.48
N SER A 68 -1.10 6.62 10.33
CA SER A 68 -2.22 5.72 10.57
C SER A 68 -1.77 4.35 11.05
N PRO A 69 -2.65 3.60 11.78
CA PRO A 69 -2.39 2.22 12.13
C PRO A 69 -2.08 1.33 10.91
N TYR A 70 -2.76 1.54 9.77
CA TYR A 70 -2.42 0.85 8.53
C TYR A 70 -0.96 1.10 8.10
N GLY A 71 -0.56 2.37 8.02
CA GLY A 71 0.82 2.74 7.68
C GLY A 71 1.83 2.13 8.66
N ASN A 72 1.54 2.17 9.96
CA ASN A 72 2.39 1.56 10.97
C ASN A 72 2.49 0.03 10.81
N THR A 73 1.40 -0.66 10.43
CA THR A 73 1.51 -2.11 10.14
C THR A 73 2.44 -2.39 8.96
N LYS A 74 2.54 -1.47 7.99
CA LYS A 74 3.49 -1.62 6.88
C LYS A 74 4.93 -1.41 7.34
N GLN A 75 5.21 -0.40 8.16
CA GLN A 75 6.53 -0.18 8.76
C GLN A 75 6.98 -1.40 9.57
N VAL A 76 6.17 -1.86 10.51
CA VAL A 76 6.47 -3.03 11.35
C VAL A 76 6.68 -4.29 10.50
N ASN A 77 5.91 -4.48 9.44
CA ASN A 77 6.09 -5.62 8.54
C ASN A 77 7.43 -5.56 7.78
N GLU A 78 7.89 -4.38 7.35
CA GLU A 78 9.21 -4.22 6.75
C GLU A 78 10.32 -4.55 7.76
N GLU A 79 10.19 -4.09 9.01
CA GLU A 79 11.11 -4.40 10.09
C GLU A 79 11.15 -5.91 10.38
N ILE A 80 10.00 -6.57 10.49
CA ILE A 80 9.91 -8.02 10.71
C ILE A 80 10.65 -8.79 9.61
N ILE A 81 10.45 -8.42 8.33
CA ILE A 81 11.14 -9.07 7.21
C ILE A 81 12.66 -8.88 7.32
N GLN A 82 13.09 -7.65 7.60
CA GLN A 82 14.52 -7.33 7.70
C GLN A 82 15.17 -8.07 8.89
N ASP A 83 14.51 -8.09 10.03
CA ASP A 83 15.04 -8.77 11.23
C ASP A 83 15.07 -10.29 11.05
N TYR A 84 14.07 -10.84 10.37
CA TYR A 84 14.06 -12.27 10.05
C TYR A 84 15.23 -12.64 9.11
N ILE A 85 15.53 -11.81 8.09
CA ILE A 85 16.70 -12.01 7.23
C ILE A 85 18.00 -11.86 8.02
N LYS A 86 18.12 -10.83 8.87
CA LYS A 86 19.30 -10.62 9.72
C LYS A 86 19.55 -11.77 10.70
N SER A 87 18.50 -12.46 11.13
CA SER A 87 18.63 -13.64 12.00
C SER A 87 19.25 -14.86 11.33
N GLY A 88 19.57 -14.78 10.03
CA GLY A 88 20.17 -15.87 9.25
C GLY A 88 19.15 -16.68 8.45
N ALA A 89 17.91 -16.25 8.35
CA ALA A 89 16.92 -16.92 7.50
C ALA A 89 17.37 -16.92 6.03
N ASN A 90 17.36 -18.09 5.40
CA ASN A 90 17.77 -18.24 3.99
C ASN A 90 16.63 -17.85 3.03
N ILE A 91 16.25 -16.59 3.10
CA ILE A 91 15.25 -15.99 2.18
C ILE A 91 15.78 -14.67 1.61
N LYS A 92 15.27 -14.31 0.44
CA LYS A 92 15.44 -12.99 -0.15
C LYS A 92 14.11 -12.25 -0.15
N SER A 93 14.14 -10.93 -0.05
CA SER A 93 12.93 -10.11 -0.14
C SER A 93 13.10 -8.94 -1.08
N VAL A 94 12.02 -8.60 -1.77
CA VAL A 94 11.86 -7.31 -2.45
C VAL A 94 10.65 -6.62 -1.81
N ILE A 95 10.85 -5.39 -1.35
CA ILE A 95 9.81 -4.57 -0.73
C ILE A 95 9.39 -3.49 -1.74
N LEU A 96 8.13 -3.51 -2.15
CA LEU A 96 7.57 -2.55 -3.08
C LEU A 96 6.74 -1.50 -2.33
N ARG A 97 7.26 -0.28 -2.20
CA ARG A 97 6.58 0.86 -1.57
C ARG A 97 5.88 1.68 -2.64
N TYR A 98 4.67 1.32 -3.00
CA TYR A 98 3.93 2.01 -4.04
C TYR A 98 2.86 2.95 -3.49
N PHE A 99 2.52 3.94 -4.30
CA PHE A 99 1.49 4.94 -4.02
C PHE A 99 0.09 4.39 -4.36
N ASN A 100 -0.74 5.15 -5.04
CA ASN A 100 -2.12 4.75 -5.29
C ASN A 100 -2.24 4.03 -6.65
N PRO A 101 -2.40 2.70 -6.69
CA PRO A 101 -2.63 2.02 -7.96
C PRO A 101 -4.02 2.35 -8.50
N ILE A 102 -4.07 2.66 -9.79
CA ILE A 102 -5.31 2.99 -10.51
C ILE A 102 -5.37 2.33 -11.88
N GLY A 103 -6.55 2.35 -12.47
CA GLY A 103 -6.79 1.84 -13.80
C GLY A 103 -7.16 0.36 -13.84
N SER A 104 -7.29 -0.15 -15.06
CA SER A 104 -7.62 -1.55 -15.34
C SER A 104 -6.73 -2.09 -16.45
N HIS A 105 -6.74 -3.41 -16.63
CA HIS A 105 -6.07 -4.01 -17.77
C HIS A 105 -6.71 -3.50 -19.11
N PRO A 106 -5.92 -3.28 -20.19
CA PRO A 106 -6.45 -2.75 -21.45
C PRO A 106 -7.60 -3.55 -22.08
N THR A 107 -7.70 -4.85 -21.75
CA THR A 107 -8.83 -5.68 -22.20
C THR A 107 -10.13 -5.42 -21.45
N SER A 108 -10.10 -4.64 -20.37
CA SER A 108 -11.25 -4.36 -19.49
C SER A 108 -11.91 -5.61 -18.85
N ILE A 109 -11.27 -6.77 -18.95
CA ILE A 109 -11.75 -8.02 -18.31
C ILE A 109 -11.50 -8.00 -16.80
N ILE A 110 -10.43 -7.33 -16.38
CA ILE A 110 -10.02 -7.17 -14.98
C ILE A 110 -10.05 -5.69 -14.63
N GLY A 111 -10.75 -5.34 -13.57
CA GLY A 111 -10.84 -3.99 -13.03
C GLY A 111 -11.01 -3.99 -11.51
N GLU A 112 -11.16 -2.81 -10.92
CA GLU A 112 -11.41 -2.68 -9.49
C GLU A 112 -12.92 -2.70 -9.22
N MET A 113 -13.39 -3.73 -8.50
CA MET A 113 -14.77 -3.85 -8.04
C MET A 113 -14.78 -4.06 -6.52
N PRO A 114 -14.74 -2.98 -5.73
CA PRO A 114 -14.72 -3.08 -4.27
C PRO A 114 -16.04 -3.61 -3.73
N ASN A 115 -15.97 -4.43 -2.69
CA ASN A 115 -17.14 -4.86 -1.95
C ASN A 115 -17.68 -3.68 -1.11
N GLY A 116 -18.94 -3.32 -1.32
CA GLY A 116 -19.58 -2.20 -0.62
C GLY A 116 -19.19 -0.83 -1.16
N VAL A 117 -19.16 0.18 -0.28
CA VAL A 117 -18.81 1.55 -0.64
C VAL A 117 -17.31 1.65 -0.89
N PRO A 118 -16.87 2.15 -2.06
CA PRO A 118 -15.45 2.36 -2.31
C PRO A 118 -14.84 3.36 -1.32
N MET A 119 -13.67 3.03 -0.79
CA MET A 119 -12.93 3.91 0.12
C MET A 119 -11.74 4.61 -0.57
N ASN A 120 -11.50 4.31 -1.85
CA ASN A 120 -10.50 4.97 -2.69
C ASN A 120 -11.20 5.91 -3.67
N LEU A 121 -10.50 6.99 -4.05
CA LEU A 121 -11.04 8.03 -4.92
C LEU A 121 -11.55 7.48 -6.27
N ILE A 122 -10.72 6.75 -7.00
CA ILE A 122 -11.02 6.38 -8.40
C ILE A 122 -12.25 5.48 -8.53
N PRO A 123 -12.40 4.37 -7.79
CA PRO A 123 -13.61 3.58 -7.91
C PRO A 123 -14.87 4.32 -7.42
N TYR A 124 -14.75 5.25 -6.47
CA TYR A 124 -15.86 6.09 -6.06
C TYR A 124 -16.25 7.08 -7.18
N LEU A 125 -15.25 7.76 -7.74
CA LEU A 125 -15.41 8.71 -8.85
C LEU A 125 -16.04 8.05 -10.07
N THR A 126 -15.57 6.88 -10.48
CA THR A 126 -16.12 6.15 -11.62
C THR A 126 -17.56 5.71 -11.39
N GLN A 127 -17.90 5.27 -10.16
CA GLN A 127 -19.29 4.96 -9.79
C GLN A 127 -20.20 6.21 -9.82
N ALA A 128 -19.69 7.36 -9.42
CA ALA A 128 -20.43 8.62 -9.53
C ALA A 128 -20.60 9.03 -11.02
N ALA A 129 -19.56 8.93 -11.82
CA ALA A 129 -19.57 9.29 -13.24
C ALA A 129 -20.59 8.47 -14.06
N ILE A 130 -20.82 7.21 -13.71
CA ILE A 130 -21.82 6.35 -14.39
C ILE A 130 -23.18 6.32 -13.69
N GLY A 131 -23.40 7.21 -12.71
CA GLY A 131 -24.69 7.40 -12.04
C GLY A 131 -25.06 6.35 -10.98
N ILE A 132 -24.13 5.47 -10.58
CA ILE A 132 -24.34 4.56 -9.44
C ILE A 132 -24.38 5.33 -8.12
N ARG A 133 -23.65 6.44 -8.05
CA ARG A 133 -23.66 7.39 -6.93
C ARG A 133 -24.09 8.76 -7.41
N GLU A 134 -24.84 9.44 -6.56
CA GLU A 134 -25.42 10.74 -6.89
C GLU A 134 -24.37 11.85 -6.98
N TYR A 135 -23.33 11.79 -6.12
CA TYR A 135 -22.30 12.82 -6.04
C TYR A 135 -20.97 12.26 -5.54
N LEU A 136 -19.90 13.04 -5.74
CA LEU A 136 -18.59 12.87 -5.14
C LEU A 136 -18.45 13.89 -3.99
N THR A 137 -18.15 13.42 -2.78
CA THR A 137 -17.89 14.30 -1.65
C THR A 137 -16.42 14.69 -1.61
N VAL A 138 -16.15 16.00 -1.56
CA VAL A 138 -14.82 16.56 -1.31
C VAL A 138 -14.73 16.90 0.18
N PHE A 139 -13.73 16.34 0.87
CA PHE A 139 -13.52 16.49 2.32
C PHE A 139 -12.52 17.61 2.61
N GLY A 140 -12.88 18.85 2.32
CA GLY A 140 -12.05 20.02 2.54
C GLY A 140 -11.29 20.50 1.29
N ASP A 141 -10.93 21.79 1.34
CA ASP A 141 -10.26 22.54 0.27
C ASP A 141 -9.21 23.50 0.87
N ASP A 142 -8.70 23.16 2.05
CA ASP A 142 -7.82 23.99 2.87
C ASP A 142 -6.36 23.50 2.94
N TYR A 143 -5.98 22.57 2.05
CA TYR A 143 -4.59 22.17 1.91
C TYR A 143 -3.74 23.28 1.31
N ASN A 144 -2.47 23.37 1.74
CA ASN A 144 -1.51 24.31 1.18
C ASN A 144 -1.05 23.89 -0.23
N THR A 145 -1.97 23.93 -1.18
CA THR A 145 -1.80 23.57 -2.59
C THR A 145 -2.49 24.61 -3.48
N PRO A 146 -2.18 24.68 -4.78
CA PRO A 146 -2.75 25.73 -5.66
C PRO A 146 -4.28 25.76 -5.72
N ASP A 147 -4.94 24.62 -5.52
CA ASP A 147 -6.41 24.49 -5.58
C ASP A 147 -7.03 24.06 -4.25
N GLY A 148 -6.24 24.03 -3.16
CA GLY A 148 -6.70 23.59 -1.85
C GLY A 148 -6.91 22.09 -1.70
N SER A 149 -6.75 21.29 -2.74
CA SER A 149 -6.90 19.85 -2.68
C SER A 149 -5.61 19.13 -2.26
N CYS A 150 -5.71 17.89 -1.80
CA CYS A 150 -4.53 17.11 -1.47
C CYS A 150 -3.86 16.54 -2.74
N ILE A 151 -2.54 16.73 -2.84
CA ILE A 151 -1.72 16.15 -3.91
C ILE A 151 -1.55 14.65 -3.65
N ARG A 152 -1.76 13.84 -4.69
CA ARG A 152 -1.59 12.38 -4.64
C ARG A 152 -0.84 11.91 -5.90
N ASP A 153 0.01 10.93 -5.70
CA ASP A 153 0.68 10.23 -6.79
C ASP A 153 -0.07 8.93 -7.13
N TYR A 154 -0.11 8.61 -8.41
CA TYR A 154 -0.84 7.46 -8.94
C TYR A 154 0.06 6.62 -9.82
N ILE A 155 -0.06 5.30 -9.72
CA ILE A 155 0.63 4.34 -10.58
C ILE A 155 -0.37 3.51 -11.36
N TYR A 156 -0.12 3.32 -12.65
CA TYR A 156 -0.96 2.46 -13.47
C TYR A 156 -0.85 1.00 -13.00
N VAL A 157 -1.97 0.35 -12.73
CA VAL A 157 -2.02 -0.99 -12.12
C VAL A 157 -1.28 -2.05 -12.93
N VAL A 158 -1.24 -1.93 -14.27
CA VAL A 158 -0.49 -2.85 -15.12
C VAL A 158 1.02 -2.67 -14.97
N ASP A 159 1.50 -1.45 -14.77
CA ASP A 159 2.92 -1.20 -14.52
C ASP A 159 3.32 -1.69 -13.13
N LEU A 160 2.44 -1.54 -12.14
CA LEU A 160 2.64 -2.15 -10.83
C LEU A 160 2.71 -3.69 -10.93
N ALA A 161 1.86 -4.32 -11.74
CA ALA A 161 1.92 -5.77 -11.97
C ALA A 161 3.25 -6.18 -12.64
N LYS A 162 3.72 -5.41 -13.64
CA LYS A 162 5.04 -5.62 -14.26
C LYS A 162 6.18 -5.46 -13.25
N ALA A 163 6.08 -4.51 -12.33
CA ALA A 163 7.07 -4.33 -11.25
C ALA A 163 7.15 -5.57 -10.35
N HIS A 164 6.01 -6.20 -10.02
CA HIS A 164 6.01 -7.47 -9.27
C HIS A 164 6.70 -8.59 -10.06
N VAL A 165 6.43 -8.70 -11.36
CA VAL A 165 7.09 -9.70 -12.22
C VAL A 165 8.61 -9.43 -12.31
N ALA A 166 9.01 -8.17 -12.48
CA ALA A 166 10.44 -7.80 -12.50
C ALA A 166 11.13 -8.06 -11.15
N ALA A 167 10.42 -7.88 -10.04
CA ALA A 167 10.93 -8.18 -8.70
C ALA A 167 11.24 -9.67 -8.50
N MET A 168 10.53 -10.57 -9.18
CA MET A 168 10.81 -12.02 -9.11
C MET A 168 12.22 -12.38 -9.60
N ALA A 169 12.79 -11.60 -10.50
CA ALA A 169 14.16 -11.80 -10.97
C ALA A 169 15.25 -11.38 -9.95
N ARG A 170 14.85 -10.79 -8.83
CA ARG A 170 15.75 -10.32 -7.76
C ARG A 170 15.77 -11.21 -6.52
N ILE A 171 14.88 -12.18 -6.46
CA ILE A 171 14.73 -13.13 -5.33
C ILE A 171 15.20 -14.54 -5.67
#